data_09fe36571fe7c1ff3876ff0dcbd5bb83
#
_entry.id   09fe36571fe7c1ff3876ff0dcbd5bb83
#
_cell.length_a   1.000
_cell.length_b   1.000
_cell.length_c   1.000
_cell.angle_alpha   90.00
_cell.angle_beta   90.00
_cell.angle_gamma   90.00
#
_symmetry.space_group_name_H-M   'P 1'
#
loop_
_entity.id
_entity.type
_entity.pdbx_description
1 polymer ?
#
loop_
_entity_poly.entity_id
_entity_poly.type
_entity_poly.pdbx_seq_one_letter_code
_entity_poly.pdbx_strand_id
1 'polypeptide(L)'
;EIHWRDWSSDVCSSDLTLVTHQFLHGSWYHVLFNAYFLYIFGDNIEHLFGRARFLLLFVGAGIAGGALHVLLSYATATPIVGASGSIAGVMAAYLWSFPRAKLFQTIFFVQLKIPAWLYLGAWVGLQLVMGFFTSKVQFAWFAHIGGFMFGLIMTPLVLWQRRREVARAVKVPTAAYAPR
;
A
#
# COMPACT_ATOMS: atom_id res chain seq x y z
N GLU A 1 11.62 -19.76 24.83
CA GLU A 1 11.11 -18.38 24.75
C GLU A 1 11.99 -17.60 23.79
N ILE A 2 11.47 -17.31 22.58
CA ILE A 2 12.18 -16.47 21.62
C ILE A 2 12.09 -15.05 22.15
N HIS A 3 13.22 -14.51 22.58
CA HIS A 3 13.30 -13.19 23.19
C HIS A 3 13.16 -12.15 22.06
N TRP A 4 12.03 -11.46 21.97
CA TRP A 4 11.70 -10.44 20.94
C TRP A 4 12.74 -9.30 20.83
N ARG A 5 13.59 -9.14 21.85
CA ARG A 5 14.68 -8.14 21.85
C ARG A 5 15.82 -8.49 20.89
N ASP A 6 16.08 -9.77 20.66
CA ASP A 6 17.19 -10.19 19.78
C ASP A 6 16.82 -10.05 18.30
N TRP A 7 15.50 -10.12 18.01
CA TRP A 7 14.99 -9.88 16.65
C TRP A 7 15.07 -8.42 16.22
N SER A 8 15.00 -7.47 17.13
CA SER A 8 14.90 -6.04 16.80
C SER A 8 16.22 -5.42 16.37
N SER A 9 17.35 -5.91 16.87
CA SER A 9 18.68 -5.40 16.51
C SER A 9 19.19 -5.95 15.17
N ASP A 10 18.87 -7.21 14.86
CA ASP A 10 19.35 -7.87 13.65
C ASP A 10 18.40 -7.70 12.46
N VAL A 11 17.09 -7.53 12.72
CA VAL A 11 16.06 -7.33 11.70
C VAL A 11 16.16 -5.97 11.02
N CYS A 12 16.68 -4.94 11.69
CA CYS A 12 16.90 -3.62 11.08
C CYS A 12 18.23 -3.51 10.31
N SER A 13 19.12 -4.51 10.39
CA SER A 13 20.47 -4.42 9.85
C SER A 13 20.67 -5.07 8.49
N SER A 14 19.70 -5.83 7.96
CA SER A 14 19.82 -6.48 6.66
C SER A 14 18.83 -5.91 5.64
N ASP A 15 19.27 -5.72 4.40
CA ASP A 15 18.45 -5.26 3.27
C ASP A 15 17.21 -6.15 3.04
N LEU A 16 17.29 -7.42 3.42
CA LEU A 16 16.19 -8.38 3.33
C LEU A 16 15.03 -8.02 4.25
N THR A 17 15.25 -7.34 5.37
CA THR A 17 14.19 -7.00 6.31
C THR A 17 13.25 -5.93 5.77
N LEU A 18 13.71 -5.07 4.86
CA LEU A 18 12.86 -4.13 4.14
C LEU A 18 11.79 -4.82 3.27
N VAL A 19 12.00 -6.09 2.93
CA VAL A 19 11.02 -6.89 2.20
C VAL A 19 10.26 -7.82 3.14
N THR A 20 10.96 -8.53 4.01
CA THR A 20 10.37 -9.61 4.80
C THR A 20 9.44 -9.12 5.92
N HIS A 21 9.66 -7.91 6.48
CA HIS A 21 8.77 -7.33 7.49
C HIS A 21 7.32 -7.21 7.03
N GLN A 22 7.09 -7.07 5.72
CA GLN A 22 5.77 -6.95 5.12
C GLN A 22 4.90 -8.20 5.32
N PHE A 23 5.53 -9.36 5.51
CA PHE A 23 4.86 -10.66 5.67
C PHE A 23 4.73 -11.10 7.14
N LEU A 24 5.33 -10.37 8.06
CA LEU A 24 5.24 -10.64 9.49
C LEU A 24 4.11 -9.80 10.10
N HIS A 25 3.40 -10.35 11.09
CA HIS A 25 2.30 -9.65 11.73
C HIS A 25 2.35 -9.88 13.25
N GLY A 26 2.10 -8.84 14.03
CA GLY A 26 2.15 -8.90 15.49
C GLY A 26 0.93 -9.56 16.15
N SER A 27 -0.17 -9.76 15.41
CA SER A 27 -1.39 -10.41 15.92
C SER A 27 -2.30 -10.89 14.79
N TRP A 28 -3.24 -11.79 15.10
CA TRP A 28 -4.28 -12.23 14.16
C TRP A 28 -5.17 -11.08 13.67
N TYR A 29 -5.51 -10.14 14.54
CA TYR A 29 -6.26 -8.94 14.13
C TYR A 29 -5.50 -8.11 13.10
N HIS A 30 -4.18 -8.00 13.27
CA HIS A 30 -3.33 -7.28 12.31
C HIS A 30 -3.34 -7.95 10.94
N VAL A 31 -3.26 -9.29 10.87
CA VAL A 31 -3.42 -10.05 9.61
C VAL A 31 -4.78 -9.80 8.98
N LEU A 32 -5.86 -9.94 9.78
CA LEU A 32 -7.23 -9.80 9.28
C LEU A 32 -7.50 -8.39 8.74
N PHE A 33 -7.04 -7.35 9.42
CA PHE A 33 -7.18 -5.97 8.93
C PHE A 33 -6.39 -5.73 7.65
N ASN A 34 -5.15 -6.21 7.55
CA ASN A 34 -4.37 -6.11 6.33
C ASN A 34 -5.05 -6.85 5.16
N ALA A 35 -5.51 -8.08 5.38
CA ALA A 35 -6.22 -8.86 4.38
C ALA A 35 -7.53 -8.18 3.94
N TYR A 36 -8.28 -7.60 4.87
CA TYR A 36 -9.52 -6.87 4.60
C TYR A 36 -9.29 -5.64 3.71
N PHE A 37 -8.30 -4.81 4.03
CA PHE A 37 -7.98 -3.64 3.21
C PHE A 37 -7.42 -4.04 1.84
N LEU A 38 -6.59 -5.07 1.80
CA LEU A 38 -6.07 -5.60 0.54
C LEU A 38 -7.21 -6.15 -0.34
N TYR A 39 -8.18 -6.83 0.23
CA TYR A 39 -9.36 -7.31 -0.47
C TYR A 39 -10.20 -6.18 -1.07
N ILE A 40 -10.46 -5.10 -0.30
CA ILE A 40 -11.28 -3.97 -0.76
C ILE A 40 -10.61 -3.19 -1.89
N PHE A 41 -9.32 -2.92 -1.77
CA PHE A 41 -8.62 -2.00 -2.68
C PHE A 41 -7.76 -2.72 -3.71
N GLY A 42 -7.26 -3.92 -3.38
CA GLY A 42 -6.26 -4.63 -4.18
C GLY A 42 -6.80 -5.13 -5.50
N ASP A 43 -7.98 -5.75 -5.50
CA ASP A 43 -8.59 -6.35 -6.68
C ASP A 43 -8.72 -5.34 -7.84
N ASN A 44 -9.27 -4.16 -7.56
CA ASN A 44 -9.44 -3.10 -8.54
C ASN A 44 -8.10 -2.61 -9.13
N ILE A 45 -7.07 -2.52 -8.29
CA ILE A 45 -5.74 -2.06 -8.73
C ILE A 45 -4.98 -3.16 -9.45
N GLU A 46 -5.12 -4.41 -9.02
CA GLU A 46 -4.56 -5.55 -9.75
C GLU A 46 -5.14 -5.65 -11.17
N HIS A 47 -6.45 -5.53 -11.33
CA HIS A 47 -7.09 -5.49 -12.64
C HIS A 47 -6.60 -4.33 -13.50
N LEU A 48 -6.47 -3.16 -12.90
CA LEU A 48 -6.04 -1.95 -13.62
C LEU A 48 -4.57 -2.02 -14.06
N PHE A 49 -3.68 -2.53 -13.20
CA PHE A 49 -2.22 -2.55 -13.42
C PHE A 49 -1.74 -3.83 -14.09
N GLY A 50 -2.42 -4.94 -13.86
CA GLY A 50 -1.96 -6.31 -14.12
C GLY A 50 -1.06 -6.81 -13.00
N ARG A 51 -1.00 -8.14 -12.85
CA ARG A 51 -0.37 -8.83 -11.70
C ARG A 51 1.05 -8.38 -11.41
N ALA A 52 1.90 -8.33 -12.43
CA ALA A 52 3.32 -8.00 -12.23
C ALA A 52 3.52 -6.57 -11.68
N ARG A 53 2.81 -5.57 -12.23
CA ARG A 53 2.90 -4.18 -11.77
C ARG A 53 2.24 -3.97 -10.42
N PHE A 54 1.17 -4.72 -10.14
CA PHE A 54 0.56 -4.74 -8.81
C PHE A 54 1.54 -5.24 -7.75
N LEU A 55 2.24 -6.36 -8.00
CA LEU A 55 3.25 -6.88 -7.09
C LEU A 55 4.42 -5.90 -6.91
N LEU A 56 4.88 -5.27 -7.98
CA LEU A 56 5.92 -4.23 -7.89
C LEU A 56 5.47 -3.02 -7.07
N LEU A 57 4.22 -2.57 -7.26
CA LEU A 57 3.63 -1.52 -6.45
C LEU A 57 3.58 -1.93 -4.97
N PHE A 58 3.07 -3.13 -4.70
CA PHE A 58 2.88 -3.65 -3.34
C PHE A 58 4.21 -3.75 -2.60
N VAL A 59 5.18 -4.45 -3.17
CA VAL A 59 6.51 -4.64 -2.55
C VAL A 59 7.26 -3.31 -2.45
N GLY A 60 7.23 -2.50 -3.51
CA GLY A 60 7.91 -1.20 -3.54
C GLY A 60 7.34 -0.21 -2.52
N ALA A 61 6.01 -0.19 -2.34
CA ALA A 61 5.36 0.63 -1.32
C ALA A 61 5.73 0.19 0.11
N GLY A 62 5.85 -1.12 0.35
CA GLY A 62 6.30 -1.64 1.63
C GLY A 62 7.74 -1.27 1.93
N ILE A 63 8.65 -1.39 0.95
CA ILE A 63 10.05 -0.97 1.08
C ILE A 63 10.13 0.54 1.35
N ALA A 64 9.45 1.37 0.57
CA ALA A 64 9.45 2.82 0.76
C ALA A 64 8.87 3.24 2.11
N GLY A 65 7.81 2.54 2.55
CA GLY A 65 7.21 2.74 3.86
C GLY A 65 8.18 2.39 4.99
N GLY A 66 8.79 1.20 4.93
CA GLY A 66 9.78 0.76 5.91
C GLY A 66 10.99 1.70 5.95
N ALA A 67 11.51 2.09 4.81
CA ALA A 67 12.64 3.03 4.72
C ALA A 67 12.31 4.40 5.34
N LEU A 68 11.13 4.97 5.05
CA LEU A 68 10.70 6.24 5.64
C LEU A 68 10.53 6.12 7.16
N HIS A 69 9.97 5.01 7.64
CA HIS A 69 9.82 4.79 9.08
C HIS A 69 11.17 4.72 9.77
N VAL A 70 12.12 3.94 9.26
CA VAL A 70 13.48 3.85 9.81
C VAL A 70 14.14 5.23 9.84
N LEU A 71 14.01 5.99 8.74
CA LEU A 71 14.61 7.34 8.65
C LEU A 71 14.06 8.32 9.68
N LEU A 72 12.75 8.31 9.94
CA LEU A 72 12.09 9.27 10.83
C LEU A 72 11.92 8.77 12.27
N SER A 73 12.09 7.48 12.52
CA SER A 73 11.88 6.83 13.82
C SER A 73 13.11 6.08 14.32
N TYR A 74 14.30 6.42 13.85
CA TYR A 74 15.56 5.73 14.18
C TYR A 74 15.87 5.64 15.68
N ALA A 75 15.26 6.50 16.50
CA ALA A 75 15.44 6.49 17.95
C ALA A 75 14.49 5.51 18.68
N THR A 76 13.57 4.86 17.96
CA THR A 76 12.62 3.92 18.58
C THR A 76 13.02 2.49 18.23
N ALA A 77 13.22 1.66 19.26
CA ALA A 77 13.50 0.22 19.11
C ALA A 77 12.23 -0.60 18.76
N THR A 78 11.21 0.03 18.15
CA THR A 78 9.95 -0.64 17.79
C THR A 78 10.11 -1.35 16.46
N PRO A 79 10.00 -2.69 16.39
CA PRO A 79 10.12 -3.41 15.14
C PRO A 79 8.95 -3.09 14.22
N ILE A 80 9.27 -2.90 12.92
CA ILE A 80 8.26 -2.73 11.88
C ILE A 80 7.79 -4.11 11.45
N VAL A 81 6.49 -4.35 11.49
CA VAL A 81 5.88 -5.58 10.99
C VAL A 81 4.55 -5.27 10.31
N GLY A 82 4.24 -6.02 9.27
CA GLY A 82 2.96 -5.97 8.57
C GLY A 82 3.01 -5.41 7.16
N ALA A 83 2.05 -5.85 6.35
CA ALA A 83 1.86 -5.42 4.96
C ALA A 83 1.23 -4.02 4.85
N SER A 84 0.98 -3.33 5.95
CA SER A 84 0.17 -2.11 5.97
C SER A 84 0.79 -0.94 5.18
N GLY A 85 2.12 -0.84 5.11
CA GLY A 85 2.82 0.11 4.23
C GLY A 85 2.59 -0.19 2.75
N SER A 86 2.66 -1.46 2.36
CA SER A 86 2.33 -1.94 1.01
C SER A 86 0.88 -1.64 0.64
N ILE A 87 -0.04 -1.92 1.56
CA ILE A 87 -1.47 -1.67 1.39
C ILE A 87 -1.76 -0.17 1.31
N ALA A 88 -1.06 0.65 2.07
CA ALA A 88 -1.16 2.11 1.95
C ALA A 88 -0.82 2.59 0.53
N GLY A 89 0.18 2.00 -0.13
CA GLY A 89 0.50 2.26 -1.53
C GLY A 89 -0.62 1.84 -2.50
N VAL A 90 -1.25 0.69 -2.26
CA VAL A 90 -2.42 0.23 -3.03
C VAL A 90 -3.61 1.17 -2.82
N MET A 91 -3.86 1.61 -1.58
CA MET A 91 -4.91 2.59 -1.26
C MET A 91 -4.68 3.94 -1.94
N ALA A 92 -3.43 4.39 -2.04
CA ALA A 92 -3.06 5.59 -2.78
C ALA A 92 -3.32 5.44 -4.29
N ALA A 93 -2.98 4.28 -4.86
CA ALA A 93 -3.28 3.96 -6.25
C ALA A 93 -4.80 3.92 -6.51
N TYR A 94 -5.56 3.40 -5.56
CA TYR A 94 -7.02 3.40 -5.62
C TYR A 94 -7.59 4.83 -5.57
N LEU A 95 -7.10 5.65 -4.64
CA LEU A 95 -7.50 7.05 -4.54
C LEU A 95 -7.25 7.82 -5.83
N TRP A 96 -6.08 7.62 -6.44
CA TRP A 96 -5.73 8.24 -7.72
C TRP A 96 -6.65 7.82 -8.85
N SER A 97 -6.95 6.52 -8.93
CA SER A 97 -7.67 5.93 -10.05
C SER A 97 -9.19 6.06 -9.93
N PHE A 98 -9.72 6.01 -8.70
CA PHE A 98 -11.15 5.96 -8.39
C PHE A 98 -11.57 6.94 -7.29
N PRO A 99 -11.23 8.25 -7.35
CA PRO A 99 -11.44 9.19 -6.23
C PRO A 99 -12.91 9.36 -5.85
N ARG A 100 -13.84 9.19 -6.79
CA ARG A 100 -15.29 9.34 -6.56
C ARG A 100 -16.01 8.03 -6.33
N ALA A 101 -15.32 6.89 -6.33
CA ALA A 101 -15.93 5.61 -6.00
C ALA A 101 -16.51 5.65 -4.59
N LYS A 102 -17.69 5.07 -4.40
CA LYS A 102 -18.36 5.05 -3.11
C LYS A 102 -17.95 3.79 -2.34
N LEU A 103 -17.31 3.97 -1.22
CA LEU A 103 -16.98 2.92 -0.27
C LEU A 103 -18.14 2.73 0.70
N PHE A 104 -18.56 1.48 0.87
CA PHE A 104 -19.63 1.13 1.80
C PHE A 104 -19.00 0.83 3.16
N GLN A 105 -19.34 1.63 4.16
CA GLN A 105 -18.92 1.43 5.54
C GLN A 105 -20.13 1.12 6.40
N THR A 106 -20.08 0.03 7.15
CA THR A 106 -21.13 -0.30 8.12
C THR A 106 -20.65 0.11 9.50
N ILE A 107 -21.30 1.09 10.10
CA ILE A 107 -21.04 1.58 11.45
C ILE A 107 -22.32 1.38 12.25
N PHE A 108 -22.27 0.55 13.30
CA PHE A 108 -23.44 0.27 14.16
C PHE A 108 -24.74 0.01 13.38
N PHE A 109 -24.70 -0.90 12.40
CA PHE A 109 -25.83 -1.28 11.53
C PHE A 109 -26.28 -0.20 10.51
N VAL A 110 -25.67 0.97 10.50
CA VAL A 110 -25.91 2.01 9.49
C VAL A 110 -24.89 1.87 8.36
N GLN A 111 -25.36 1.74 7.13
CA GLN A 111 -24.50 1.73 5.94
C GLN A 111 -24.29 3.15 5.44
N LEU A 112 -23.05 3.62 5.53
CA LEU A 112 -22.62 4.91 4.99
C LEU A 112 -21.95 4.69 3.63
N LYS A 113 -22.28 5.57 2.68
CA LYS A 113 -21.63 5.63 1.36
C LYS A 113 -20.68 6.81 1.34
N ILE A 114 -19.40 6.54 1.55
CA ILE A 114 -18.37 7.57 1.66
C ILE A 114 -17.53 7.55 0.37
N PRO A 115 -17.33 8.70 -0.30
CA PRO A 115 -16.46 8.74 -1.47
C PRO A 115 -15.01 8.43 -1.08
N ALA A 116 -14.28 7.72 -1.97
CA ALA A 116 -12.92 7.25 -1.68
C ALA A 116 -11.96 8.38 -1.29
N TRP A 117 -12.09 9.56 -1.94
CA TRP A 117 -11.24 10.71 -1.62
C TRP A 117 -11.39 11.18 -0.17
N LEU A 118 -12.62 11.14 0.36
CA LEU A 118 -12.87 11.55 1.75
C LEU A 118 -12.39 10.48 2.74
N TYR A 119 -12.70 9.21 2.47
CA TYR A 119 -12.30 8.10 3.34
C TYR A 119 -10.78 7.96 3.41
N LEU A 120 -10.11 7.87 2.27
CA LEU A 120 -8.67 7.68 2.20
C LEU A 120 -7.90 8.96 2.56
N GLY A 121 -8.45 10.13 2.22
CA GLY A 121 -7.90 11.42 2.65
C GLY A 121 -7.93 11.59 4.16
N ALA A 122 -9.05 11.27 4.82
CA ALA A 122 -9.15 11.27 6.27
C ALA A 122 -8.21 10.24 6.91
N TRP A 123 -8.12 9.04 6.31
CA TRP A 123 -7.23 7.99 6.80
C TRP A 123 -5.76 8.42 6.75
N VAL A 124 -5.27 8.95 5.63
CA VAL A 124 -3.87 9.41 5.53
C VAL A 124 -3.64 10.66 6.39
N GLY A 125 -4.62 11.56 6.49
CA GLY A 125 -4.54 12.71 7.39
C GLY A 125 -4.35 12.29 8.85
N LEU A 126 -5.07 11.24 9.29
CA LEU A 126 -4.88 10.67 10.62
C LEU A 126 -3.46 10.09 10.80
N GLN A 127 -2.89 9.42 9.78
CA GLN A 127 -1.51 8.92 9.85
C GLN A 127 -0.51 10.07 10.07
N LEU A 128 -0.70 11.19 9.38
CA LEU A 128 0.16 12.37 9.53
C LEU A 128 0.04 12.96 10.95
N VAL A 129 -1.17 13.18 11.43
CA VAL A 129 -1.39 13.68 12.78
C VAL A 129 -0.77 12.77 13.82
N MET A 130 -1.04 11.46 13.74
CA MET A 130 -0.50 10.50 14.72
C MET A 130 1.02 10.37 14.61
N GLY A 131 1.59 10.38 13.41
CA GLY A 131 3.04 10.28 13.21
C GLY A 131 3.83 11.45 13.79
N PHE A 132 3.30 12.67 13.68
CA PHE A 132 4.00 13.86 14.14
C PHE A 132 3.65 14.29 15.57
N PHE A 133 2.46 14.00 16.08
CA PHE A 133 1.98 14.49 17.36
C PHE A 133 1.90 13.43 18.47
N THR A 134 2.12 12.14 18.15
CA THR A 134 2.06 11.07 19.14
C THR A 134 3.46 10.57 19.49
N SER A 135 3.89 10.82 20.74
CA SER A 135 5.19 10.37 21.25
C SER A 135 5.22 8.87 21.62
N LYS A 136 4.07 8.22 21.76
CA LYS A 136 3.97 6.79 22.08
C LYS A 136 3.83 5.98 20.79
N VAL A 137 4.97 5.59 20.22
CA VAL A 137 5.01 4.87 18.94
C VAL A 137 4.77 3.38 19.18
N GLN A 138 3.52 2.95 19.15
CA GLN A 138 3.16 1.53 19.03
C GLN A 138 2.80 1.14 17.58
N PHE A 139 2.72 2.13 16.68
CA PHE A 139 2.31 1.95 15.30
C PHE A 139 3.31 2.59 14.34
N ALA A 140 3.55 1.93 13.21
CA ALA A 140 4.47 2.41 12.18
C ALA A 140 3.81 3.47 11.27
N TRP A 141 3.36 4.61 11.83
CA TRP A 141 2.68 5.67 11.09
C TRP A 141 3.45 6.12 9.85
N PHE A 142 4.76 6.32 9.97
CA PHE A 142 5.60 6.73 8.85
C PHE A 142 5.75 5.66 7.77
N ALA A 143 5.58 4.37 8.11
CA ALA A 143 5.54 3.31 7.10
C ALA A 143 4.28 3.43 6.22
N HIS A 144 3.14 3.80 6.80
CA HIS A 144 1.91 4.07 6.05
C HIS A 144 2.05 5.29 5.15
N ILE A 145 2.63 6.37 5.67
CA ILE A 145 2.85 7.61 4.91
C ILE A 145 3.79 7.36 3.74
N GLY A 146 4.92 6.67 3.97
CA GLY A 146 5.89 6.37 2.92
C GLY A 146 5.33 5.48 1.83
N GLY A 147 4.60 4.42 2.22
CA GLY A 147 3.91 3.54 1.27
C GLY A 147 2.86 4.29 0.45
N PHE A 148 2.07 5.14 1.09
CA PHE A 148 1.04 5.95 0.43
C PHE A 148 1.66 6.94 -0.57
N MET A 149 2.72 7.64 -0.20
CA MET A 149 3.45 8.54 -1.10
C MET A 149 4.02 7.81 -2.30
N PHE A 150 4.63 6.64 -2.09
CA PHE A 150 5.11 5.80 -3.18
C PHE A 150 3.99 5.43 -4.15
N GLY A 151 2.85 5.02 -3.64
CA GLY A 151 1.67 4.70 -4.46
C GLY A 151 1.16 5.88 -5.28
N LEU A 152 1.10 7.09 -4.69
CA LEU A 152 0.72 8.31 -5.41
C LEU A 152 1.67 8.65 -6.56
N ILE A 153 2.98 8.47 -6.36
CA ILE A 153 4.00 8.77 -7.37
C ILE A 153 3.99 7.71 -8.48
N MET A 154 3.91 6.43 -8.12
CA MET A 154 4.02 5.33 -9.08
C MET A 154 2.77 5.14 -9.95
N THR A 155 1.59 5.46 -9.42
CA THR A 155 0.33 5.26 -10.14
C THR A 155 0.26 5.96 -11.50
N PRO A 156 0.51 7.28 -11.62
CA PRO A 156 0.48 7.95 -12.92
C PRO A 156 1.50 7.39 -13.91
N LEU A 157 2.67 6.95 -13.44
CA LEU A 157 3.71 6.33 -14.28
C LEU A 157 3.23 5.00 -14.87
N VAL A 158 2.64 4.14 -14.03
CA VAL A 158 2.09 2.85 -14.45
C VAL A 158 0.93 3.03 -15.43
N LEU A 159 0.02 3.95 -15.16
CA LEU A 159 -1.11 4.23 -16.04
C LEU A 159 -0.66 4.78 -17.39
N TRP A 160 0.34 5.65 -17.40
CA TRP A 160 0.92 6.16 -18.64
C TRP A 160 1.57 5.05 -19.50
N GLN A 161 2.32 4.13 -18.88
CA GLN A 161 2.89 2.97 -19.56
C GLN A 161 1.78 2.08 -20.16
N ARG A 162 0.74 1.77 -19.37
CA ARG A 162 -0.40 0.95 -19.82
C ARG A 162 -1.11 1.59 -21.02
N ARG A 163 -1.37 2.89 -20.97
CA ARG A 163 -1.97 3.62 -22.13
C ARG A 163 -1.12 3.49 -23.40
N ARG A 164 0.21 3.58 -23.28
CA ARG A 164 1.12 3.40 -24.40
C ARG A 164 1.10 1.98 -24.98
N GLU A 165 1.07 0.97 -24.11
CA GLU A 165 0.98 -0.44 -24.54
C GLU A 165 -0.31 -0.71 -25.31
N VAL A 166 -1.45 -0.28 -24.78
CA VAL A 166 -2.74 -0.42 -25.44
C VAL A 166 -2.74 0.33 -26.79
N ALA A 167 -2.24 1.56 -26.84
CA ALA A 167 -2.16 2.33 -28.06
C ALA A 167 -1.25 1.68 -29.14
N ARG A 168 -0.18 1.01 -28.72
CA ARG A 168 0.68 0.23 -29.64
C ARG A 168 -0.01 -1.04 -30.13
N ALA A 169 -0.70 -1.77 -29.26
CA ALA A 169 -1.43 -2.98 -29.62
C ALA A 169 -2.57 -2.69 -30.60
N VAL A 170 -3.26 -1.57 -30.46
CA VAL A 170 -4.34 -1.15 -31.39
C VAL A 170 -3.79 -0.68 -32.75
N LYS A 171 -2.54 -0.21 -32.82
CA LYS A 171 -1.89 0.21 -34.06
C LYS A 171 -1.30 -0.93 -34.91
N VAL A 172 -1.32 -2.18 -34.45
CA VAL A 172 -0.92 -3.32 -35.28
C VAL A 172 -1.95 -3.46 -36.42
N PRO A 173 -1.55 -3.29 -37.70
CA PRO A 173 -2.49 -3.37 -38.82
C PRO A 173 -3.13 -4.76 -38.88
N THR A 174 -4.43 -4.79 -39.10
CA THR A 174 -5.25 -6.00 -39.35
C THR A 174 -4.86 -6.77 -40.62
N ALA A 175 -3.69 -6.54 -41.20
CA ALA A 175 -3.16 -7.26 -42.36
C ALA A 175 -2.97 -8.78 -42.13
N ALA A 176 -3.10 -9.27 -40.89
CA ALA A 176 -3.02 -10.70 -40.55
C ALA A 176 -4.36 -11.45 -40.67
N TYR A 177 -5.48 -10.74 -40.97
CA TYR A 177 -6.81 -11.32 -41.09
C TYR A 177 -7.38 -11.16 -42.50
N ALA A 178 -6.58 -11.42 -43.53
CA ALA A 178 -7.11 -11.64 -44.86
C ALA A 178 -7.61 -13.09 -44.92
N PRO A 179 -8.91 -13.38 -45.08
CA PRO A 179 -9.39 -14.73 -45.33
C PRO A 179 -8.82 -15.18 -46.69
N ARG A 180 -8.22 -16.38 -46.69
CA ARG A 180 -7.83 -17.07 -47.91
C ARG A 180 -9.05 -17.59 -48.61
#